data_769ffd0335f60092f2131fad8d31e924
#
_entry.id   769ffd0335f60092f2131fad8d31e924
#
_cell.length_a   1.000
_cell.length_b   1.000
_cell.length_c   1.000
_cell.angle_alpha   90.00
_cell.angle_beta   90.00
_cell.angle_gamma   90.00
#
_symmetry.space_group_name_H-M   'P 1'
#
loop_
_entity.id
_entity.type
_entity.pdbx_description
1 polymer ?
#
loop_
_entity_poly.entity_id
_entity_poly.type
_entity_poly.pdbx_seq_one_letter_code
_entity_poly.pdbx_strand_id
1 'polypeptide(L)'
;MKKIKVGFLPLYIKLYDDSQGLGYRIPMEKYMNMAINMLETQGIEIVQADVCRIKPEFDAAAAMFNEADVDAVITFHLAYSPSLESIEALLSLKAPIIVFDSTPDYELIKVAGYAGRISPNHGIHGVQDMCNLLKRNGKPYYICAGHALHSEVIAELAGMCRAAAVKK
;
A
#
# COMPACT_ATOMS: atom_id res chain seq x y z
N MET A 1 19.38 11.50 -15.51
CA MET A 1 19.20 11.01 -14.13
C MET A 1 18.52 9.65 -14.18
N LYS A 2 18.96 8.69 -13.35
CA LYS A 2 18.28 7.39 -13.22
C LYS A 2 16.83 7.65 -12.76
N LYS A 3 15.85 7.05 -13.43
CA LYS A 3 14.46 7.09 -12.94
C LYS A 3 14.36 6.37 -11.62
N ILE A 4 13.63 6.93 -10.67
CA ILE A 4 13.34 6.31 -9.38
C ILE A 4 12.25 5.26 -9.61
N LYS A 5 12.56 4.01 -9.32
CA LYS A 5 11.67 2.87 -9.53
C LYS A 5 11.15 2.36 -8.19
N VAL A 6 9.84 2.31 -8.02
CA VAL A 6 9.19 1.98 -6.76
C VAL A 6 8.19 0.85 -6.94
N GLY A 7 8.30 -0.19 -6.11
CA GLY A 7 7.28 -1.23 -6.00
C GLY A 7 6.02 -0.69 -5.33
N PHE A 8 4.84 -0.98 -5.86
CA PHE A 8 3.58 -0.65 -5.23
C PHE A 8 2.82 -1.95 -4.92
N LEU A 9 2.63 -2.22 -3.62
CA LEU A 9 2.04 -3.44 -3.09
C LEU A 9 0.64 -3.16 -2.53
N PRO A 10 -0.43 -3.52 -3.27
CA PRO A 10 -1.79 -3.43 -2.76
C PRO A 10 -2.12 -4.61 -1.85
N LEU A 11 -2.57 -4.35 -0.62
CA LEU A 11 -2.96 -5.36 0.34
C LEU A 11 -4.49 -5.38 0.53
N TYR A 12 -5.06 -6.59 0.59
CA TYR A 12 -6.49 -6.79 0.73
C TYR A 12 -6.79 -8.10 1.46
N ILE A 13 -8.03 -8.32 1.85
CA ILE A 13 -8.47 -9.59 2.46
C ILE A 13 -9.31 -10.41 1.49
N LYS A 14 -8.92 -11.67 1.26
CA LYS A 14 -9.65 -12.60 0.39
C LYS A 14 -11.11 -12.77 0.78
N LEU A 15 -11.41 -12.73 2.09
CA LEU A 15 -12.78 -12.87 2.61
C LEU A 15 -13.77 -11.88 1.99
N TYR A 16 -13.35 -10.66 1.67
CA TYR A 16 -14.26 -9.68 1.06
C TYR A 16 -14.55 -10.01 -0.40
N ASP A 17 -13.58 -10.52 -1.16
CA ASP A 17 -13.83 -11.03 -2.52
C ASP A 17 -14.80 -12.22 -2.48
N ASP A 18 -14.61 -13.15 -1.54
CA ASP A 18 -15.45 -14.35 -1.41
C ASP A 18 -16.88 -14.03 -0.96
N SER A 19 -17.06 -13.03 -0.09
CA SER A 19 -18.37 -12.71 0.51
C SER A 19 -19.13 -11.61 -0.22
N GLN A 20 -18.44 -10.63 -0.83
CA GLN A 20 -19.04 -9.47 -1.47
C GLN A 20 -18.88 -9.47 -3.01
N GLY A 21 -17.99 -10.35 -3.52
CA GLY A 21 -17.61 -10.40 -4.92
C GLY A 21 -16.57 -9.35 -5.33
N LEU A 22 -15.89 -9.59 -6.44
CA LEU A 22 -14.79 -8.77 -6.93
C LEU A 22 -15.19 -7.30 -7.19
N GLY A 23 -16.44 -7.04 -7.51
CA GLY A 23 -16.95 -5.68 -7.72
C GLY A 23 -16.89 -4.78 -6.49
N TYR A 24 -16.81 -5.38 -5.30
CA TYR A 24 -16.77 -4.64 -4.04
C TYR A 24 -15.51 -3.79 -3.87
N ARG A 25 -14.37 -4.23 -4.37
CA ARG A 25 -13.10 -3.50 -4.24
C ARG A 25 -12.88 -2.43 -5.33
N ILE A 26 -13.73 -2.36 -6.38
CA ILE A 26 -13.55 -1.40 -7.49
C ILE A 26 -13.39 0.06 -7.02
N PRO A 27 -14.17 0.59 -6.07
CA PRO A 27 -13.99 1.97 -5.59
C PRO A 27 -12.62 2.19 -4.93
N MET A 28 -12.12 1.20 -4.19
CA MET A 28 -10.82 1.25 -3.51
C MET A 28 -9.68 1.20 -4.53
N GLU A 29 -9.78 0.33 -5.55
CA GLU A 29 -8.82 0.27 -6.66
C GLU A 29 -8.80 1.57 -7.47
N LYS A 30 -9.95 2.21 -7.69
CA LYS A 30 -10.01 3.52 -8.35
C LYS A 30 -9.24 4.59 -7.56
N TYR A 31 -9.41 4.63 -6.24
CA TYR A 31 -8.67 5.55 -5.38
C TYR A 31 -7.16 5.25 -5.39
N MET A 32 -6.79 3.99 -5.27
CA MET A 32 -5.40 3.53 -5.38
C MET A 32 -4.76 3.96 -6.72
N ASN A 33 -5.43 3.67 -7.84
CA ASN A 33 -4.93 4.00 -9.17
C ASN A 33 -4.78 5.52 -9.37
N MET A 34 -5.69 6.31 -8.79
CA MET A 34 -5.56 7.77 -8.76
C MET A 34 -4.28 8.20 -8.02
N ALA A 35 -4.02 7.63 -6.83
CA ALA A 35 -2.81 7.94 -6.06
C ALA A 35 -1.53 7.50 -6.81
N ILE A 36 -1.55 6.35 -7.48
CA ILE A 36 -0.45 5.89 -8.35
C ILE A 36 -0.19 6.91 -9.46
N ASN A 37 -1.22 7.31 -10.20
CA ASN A 37 -1.08 8.30 -11.26
C ASN A 37 -0.50 9.63 -10.74
N MET A 38 -0.91 10.06 -9.55
CA MET A 38 -0.35 11.26 -8.93
C MET A 38 1.14 11.11 -8.59
N LEU A 39 1.58 9.93 -8.12
CA LEU A 39 3.00 9.62 -7.88
C LEU A 39 3.80 9.61 -9.20
N GLU A 40 3.25 9.06 -10.26
CA GLU A 40 3.90 9.06 -11.58
C GLU A 40 4.10 10.49 -12.12
N THR A 41 3.16 11.40 -11.85
CA THR A 41 3.34 12.84 -12.20
C THR A 41 4.48 13.49 -11.41
N GLN A 42 4.86 12.94 -10.25
CA GLN A 42 6.02 13.35 -9.46
C GLN A 42 7.36 12.76 -9.99
N GLY A 43 7.34 12.03 -11.11
CA GLY A 43 8.50 11.43 -11.74
C GLY A 43 8.94 10.10 -11.12
N ILE A 44 8.04 9.42 -10.39
CA ILE A 44 8.26 8.08 -9.85
C ILE A 44 7.80 7.04 -10.88
N GLU A 45 8.65 6.07 -11.21
CA GLU A 45 8.28 4.90 -12.03
C GLU A 45 7.71 3.83 -11.11
N ILE A 46 6.46 3.42 -11.34
CA ILE A 46 5.77 2.44 -10.50
C ILE A 46 5.85 1.03 -11.11
N VAL A 47 6.32 0.08 -10.32
CA VAL A 47 6.19 -1.36 -10.56
C VAL A 47 5.06 -1.85 -9.66
N GLN A 48 3.86 -1.96 -10.24
CA GLN A 48 2.66 -2.32 -9.48
C GLN A 48 2.49 -3.84 -9.43
N ALA A 49 2.26 -4.39 -8.23
CA ALA A 49 1.78 -5.77 -8.07
C ALA A 49 0.26 -5.85 -8.26
N ASP A 50 -0.23 -7.05 -8.56
CA ASP A 50 -1.66 -7.35 -8.43
C ASP A 50 -2.11 -7.20 -6.97
N VAL A 51 -3.43 -7.09 -6.72
CA VAL A 51 -3.97 -7.04 -5.37
C VAL A 51 -3.67 -8.34 -4.63
N CYS A 52 -2.83 -8.27 -3.60
CA CYS A 52 -2.39 -9.41 -2.82
C CYS A 52 -3.31 -9.66 -1.63
N ARG A 53 -3.74 -10.92 -1.44
CA ARG A 53 -4.74 -11.33 -0.46
C ARG A 53 -4.32 -12.52 0.39
N ILE A 54 -3.41 -13.34 -0.14
CA ILE A 54 -2.91 -14.58 0.46
C ILE A 54 -1.40 -14.68 0.29
N LYS A 55 -0.75 -15.44 1.14
CA LYS A 55 0.71 -15.57 1.19
C LYS A 55 1.38 -15.78 -0.17
N PRO A 56 0.95 -16.72 -1.07
CA PRO A 56 1.62 -16.92 -2.35
C PRO A 56 1.62 -15.68 -3.26
N GLU A 57 0.57 -14.84 -3.19
CA GLU A 57 0.47 -13.60 -3.97
C GLU A 57 1.48 -12.57 -3.44
N PHE A 58 1.65 -12.46 -2.12
CA PHE A 58 2.65 -11.61 -1.49
C PHE A 58 4.08 -12.07 -1.80
N ASP A 59 4.34 -13.39 -1.75
CA ASP A 59 5.65 -13.96 -2.06
C ASP A 59 6.04 -13.66 -3.51
N ALA A 60 5.11 -13.80 -4.47
CA ALA A 60 5.33 -13.47 -5.87
C ALA A 60 5.59 -11.97 -6.08
N ALA A 61 4.85 -11.10 -5.42
CA ALA A 61 5.06 -9.65 -5.48
C ALA A 61 6.43 -9.26 -4.93
N ALA A 62 6.84 -9.81 -3.79
CA ALA A 62 8.16 -9.53 -3.20
C ALA A 62 9.30 -10.00 -4.10
N ALA A 63 9.17 -11.18 -4.71
CA ALA A 63 10.15 -11.70 -5.68
C ALA A 63 10.26 -10.75 -6.89
N MET A 64 9.14 -10.32 -7.46
CA MET A 64 9.09 -9.36 -8.58
C MET A 64 9.78 -8.04 -8.23
N PHE A 65 9.53 -7.48 -7.05
CA PHE A 65 10.16 -6.23 -6.62
C PHE A 65 11.67 -6.38 -6.42
N ASN A 66 12.12 -7.50 -5.85
CA ASN A 66 13.54 -7.80 -5.66
C ASN A 66 14.26 -8.03 -7.00
N GLU A 67 13.61 -8.65 -8.01
CA GLU A 67 14.13 -8.85 -9.36
C GLU A 67 14.19 -7.51 -10.13
N ALA A 68 13.14 -6.70 -10.02
CA ALA A 68 13.09 -5.37 -10.64
C ALA A 68 14.06 -4.37 -10.02
N ASP A 69 14.72 -4.72 -8.91
CA ASP A 69 15.68 -3.90 -8.17
C ASP A 69 15.10 -2.51 -7.83
N VAL A 70 13.88 -2.49 -7.28
CA VAL A 70 13.19 -1.24 -6.91
C VAL A 70 13.93 -0.48 -5.81
N ASP A 71 13.79 0.84 -5.79
CA ASP A 71 14.47 1.73 -4.84
C ASP A 71 13.71 1.80 -3.49
N ALA A 72 12.40 1.56 -3.50
CA ALA A 72 11.52 1.42 -2.32
C ALA A 72 10.32 0.55 -2.66
N VAL A 73 9.61 0.07 -1.63
CA VAL A 73 8.29 -0.57 -1.79
C VAL A 73 7.27 0.22 -0.97
N ILE A 74 6.25 0.74 -1.64
CA ILE A 74 5.07 1.35 -1.02
C ILE A 74 4.07 0.23 -0.75
N THR A 75 3.62 0.09 0.50
CA THR A 75 2.48 -0.76 0.87
C THR A 75 1.22 0.09 0.98
N PHE A 76 0.12 -0.38 0.40
CA PHE A 76 -1.17 0.31 0.44
C PHE A 76 -2.29 -0.67 0.76
N HIS A 77 -2.99 -0.45 1.87
CA HIS A 77 -4.15 -1.25 2.25
C HIS A 77 -5.41 -0.73 1.55
N LEU A 78 -5.96 -1.52 0.61
CA LEU A 78 -7.25 -1.22 -0.02
C LEU A 78 -8.39 -1.27 1.01
N ALA A 79 -8.29 -2.22 1.93
CA ALA A 79 -9.13 -2.41 3.11
C ALA A 79 -8.29 -3.15 4.15
N TYR A 80 -8.91 -3.83 5.13
CA TYR A 80 -8.17 -4.72 6.03
C TYR A 80 -7.41 -5.80 5.24
N SER A 81 -6.22 -6.14 5.69
CA SER A 81 -5.45 -7.29 5.21
C SER A 81 -4.79 -7.99 6.41
N PRO A 82 -4.94 -9.32 6.58
CA PRO A 82 -4.28 -10.05 7.66
C PRO A 82 -2.76 -10.01 7.45
N SER A 83 -2.04 -9.41 8.37
CA SER A 83 -0.60 -9.21 8.23
C SER A 83 0.23 -10.49 8.30
N LEU A 84 -0.31 -11.59 8.84
CA LEU A 84 0.33 -12.91 8.79
C LEU A 84 0.46 -13.45 7.35
N GLU A 85 -0.39 -13.03 6.42
CA GLU A 85 -0.27 -13.40 5.01
C GLU A 85 0.91 -12.70 4.32
N SER A 86 1.23 -11.48 4.73
CA SER A 86 2.22 -10.63 4.05
C SER A 86 3.59 -10.59 4.72
N ILE A 87 3.68 -10.90 6.03
CA ILE A 87 4.88 -10.57 6.82
C ILE A 87 6.16 -11.23 6.28
N GLU A 88 6.14 -12.51 5.90
CA GLU A 88 7.34 -13.20 5.41
C GLU A 88 7.84 -12.58 4.09
N ALA A 89 6.91 -12.26 3.18
CA ALA A 89 7.22 -11.57 1.94
C ALA A 89 7.82 -10.19 2.20
N LEU A 90 7.23 -9.40 3.11
CA LEU A 90 7.75 -8.09 3.48
C LEU A 90 9.13 -8.15 4.13
N LEU A 91 9.40 -9.18 4.94
CA LEU A 91 10.73 -9.39 5.54
C LEU A 91 11.79 -9.72 4.47
N SER A 92 11.41 -10.39 3.38
CA SER A 92 12.31 -10.76 2.28
C SER A 92 12.68 -9.59 1.35
N LEU A 93 11.98 -8.47 1.41
CA LEU A 93 12.25 -7.30 0.57
C LEU A 93 13.64 -6.72 0.87
N LYS A 94 14.43 -6.45 -0.19
CA LYS A 94 15.73 -5.77 -0.10
C LYS A 94 15.56 -4.26 0.05
N ALA A 95 14.57 -3.71 -0.65
CA ALA A 95 14.25 -2.28 -0.62
C ALA A 95 13.56 -1.87 0.69
N PRO A 96 13.72 -0.61 1.14
CA PRO A 96 12.99 -0.08 2.29
C PRO A 96 11.48 -0.04 2.03
N ILE A 97 10.70 -0.25 3.11
CA ILE A 97 9.24 -0.22 3.09
C ILE A 97 8.75 1.17 3.48
N ILE A 98 7.85 1.73 2.68
CA ILE A 98 7.12 2.95 2.97
C ILE A 98 5.64 2.59 3.05
N VAL A 99 5.05 2.72 4.23
CA VAL A 99 3.64 2.45 4.46
C VAL A 99 2.84 3.69 4.08
N PHE A 100 2.06 3.60 3.01
CA PHE A 100 1.12 4.65 2.63
C PHE A 100 -0.23 4.35 3.30
N ASP A 101 -0.53 5.07 4.38
CA ASP A 101 -1.78 4.94 5.13
C ASP A 101 -2.78 5.99 4.66
N SER A 102 -3.77 5.54 3.91
CA SER A 102 -4.80 6.41 3.33
C SER A 102 -6.10 5.64 3.13
N THR A 103 -7.20 6.37 3.00
CA THR A 103 -8.55 5.83 2.81
C THR A 103 -9.26 6.52 1.66
N PRO A 104 -10.21 5.85 0.96
CA PRO A 104 -10.99 6.48 -0.11
C PRO A 104 -11.85 7.64 0.36
N ASP A 105 -12.39 7.58 1.58
CA ASP A 105 -13.25 8.61 2.12
C ASP A 105 -12.47 9.54 3.06
N TYR A 106 -12.53 10.83 2.81
CA TYR A 106 -11.92 11.85 3.67
C TYR A 106 -12.72 12.08 4.95
N GLU A 107 -14.06 12.12 4.84
CA GLU A 107 -14.97 12.31 5.98
C GLU A 107 -15.94 11.12 6.10
N LEU A 108 -15.79 10.30 7.13
CA LEU A 108 -16.64 9.13 7.36
C LEU A 108 -18.00 9.47 7.96
N ILE A 109 -18.07 10.51 8.80
CA ILE A 109 -19.24 10.82 9.64
C ILE A 109 -20.42 11.39 8.84
N LYS A 110 -20.17 12.01 7.69
CA LYS A 110 -21.21 12.71 6.89
C LYS A 110 -21.82 11.85 5.79
N VAL A 111 -21.47 10.56 5.71
CA VAL A 111 -21.89 9.71 4.60
C VAL A 111 -23.15 8.91 4.99
N ALA A 112 -24.21 9.03 4.22
CA ALA A 112 -25.41 8.19 4.37
C ALA A 112 -25.03 6.71 4.16
N GLY A 113 -25.51 5.81 5.04
CA GLY A 113 -25.17 4.39 4.98
C GLY A 113 -23.83 4.03 5.60
N TYR A 114 -23.43 4.72 6.67
CA TYR A 114 -22.14 4.58 7.38
C TYR A 114 -21.68 3.12 7.60
N ALA A 115 -22.60 2.21 7.97
CA ALA A 115 -22.26 0.81 8.22
C ALA A 115 -21.62 0.10 6.99
N GLY A 116 -22.04 0.44 5.77
CA GLY A 116 -21.49 -0.11 4.53
C GLY A 116 -20.16 0.53 4.12
N ARG A 117 -19.72 1.60 4.80
CA ARG A 117 -18.49 2.34 4.46
C ARG A 117 -17.30 2.03 5.37
N ILE A 118 -17.50 1.25 6.41
CA ILE A 118 -16.42 0.85 7.32
C ILE A 118 -15.38 0.03 6.56
N SER A 119 -15.79 -1.02 5.87
CA SER A 119 -14.87 -1.96 5.21
C SER A 119 -13.98 -1.31 4.14
N PRO A 120 -14.46 -0.41 3.25
CA PRO A 120 -13.59 0.30 2.32
C PRO A 120 -12.56 1.21 2.98
N ASN A 121 -12.81 1.64 4.22
CA ASN A 121 -11.93 2.53 4.99
C ASN A 121 -11.22 1.82 6.14
N HIS A 122 -11.21 0.49 6.17
CA HIS A 122 -10.67 -0.33 7.25
C HIS A 122 -9.17 -0.60 7.13
N GLY A 123 -8.48 0.03 6.17
CA GLY A 123 -7.05 -0.17 5.92
C GLY A 123 -6.18 0.10 7.14
N ILE A 124 -6.51 1.12 7.95
CA ILE A 124 -5.73 1.52 9.14
C ILE A 124 -5.50 0.35 10.13
N HIS A 125 -6.47 -0.54 10.31
CA HIS A 125 -6.29 -1.69 11.20
C HIS A 125 -5.28 -2.70 10.62
N GLY A 126 -5.27 -2.90 9.30
CA GLY A 126 -4.24 -3.70 8.63
C GLY A 126 -2.86 -3.04 8.71
N VAL A 127 -2.79 -1.71 8.58
CA VAL A 127 -1.56 -0.94 8.77
C VAL A 127 -0.99 -1.13 10.17
N GLN A 128 -1.83 -0.98 11.22
CA GLN A 128 -1.40 -1.17 12.61
C GLN A 128 -0.87 -2.57 12.86
N ASP A 129 -1.57 -3.58 12.36
CA ASP A 129 -1.22 -4.99 12.51
C ASP A 129 0.10 -5.30 11.79
N MET A 130 0.24 -4.89 10.54
CA MET A 130 1.45 -5.05 9.73
C MET A 130 2.65 -4.34 10.36
N CYS A 131 2.51 -3.09 10.77
CA CYS A 131 3.58 -2.31 11.39
C CYS A 131 4.04 -2.92 12.72
N ASN A 132 3.12 -3.48 13.51
CA ASN A 132 3.46 -4.23 14.72
C ASN A 132 4.33 -5.45 14.40
N LEU A 133 3.96 -6.25 13.39
CA LEU A 133 4.75 -7.42 13.00
C LEU A 133 6.11 -7.03 12.42
N LEU A 134 6.17 -6.01 11.55
CA LEU A 134 7.45 -5.50 11.04
C LEU A 134 8.39 -5.07 12.18
N LYS A 135 7.87 -4.30 13.15
CA LYS A 135 8.62 -3.86 14.33
C LYS A 135 9.12 -5.03 15.17
N ARG A 136 8.27 -6.03 15.44
CA ARG A 136 8.63 -7.24 16.23
C ARG A 136 9.70 -8.07 15.56
N ASN A 137 9.76 -8.06 14.22
CA ASN A 137 10.78 -8.77 13.43
C ASN A 137 12.01 -7.90 13.10
N GLY A 138 12.11 -6.68 13.65
CA GLY A 138 13.25 -5.80 13.43
C GLY A 138 13.35 -5.24 12.00
N LYS A 139 12.30 -5.33 11.18
CA LYS A 139 12.26 -4.78 9.82
C LYS A 139 11.94 -3.29 9.87
N PRO A 140 12.87 -2.41 9.42
CA PRO A 140 12.61 -0.98 9.36
C PRO A 140 11.52 -0.64 8.34
N TYR A 141 10.70 0.34 8.67
CA TYR A 141 9.69 0.91 7.78
C TYR A 141 9.51 2.39 8.09
N TYR A 142 8.91 3.11 7.14
CA TYR A 142 8.49 4.50 7.27
C TYR A 142 7.00 4.59 7.05
N ILE A 143 6.33 5.55 7.68
CA ILE A 143 4.90 5.79 7.50
C ILE A 143 4.70 7.15 6.86
N CYS A 144 3.84 7.20 5.83
CA CYS A 144 3.34 8.39 5.20
C CYS A 144 1.80 8.31 5.24
N ALA A 145 1.17 9.12 6.07
CA ALA A 145 -0.26 9.04 6.34
C ALA A 145 -0.98 10.33 5.91
N GLY A 146 -2.08 10.18 5.18
CA GLY A 146 -2.89 11.29 4.72
C GLY A 146 -3.78 10.93 3.53
N HIS A 147 -4.74 11.81 3.22
CA HIS A 147 -5.63 11.60 2.08
C HIS A 147 -5.05 12.22 0.81
N ALA A 148 -4.99 11.44 -0.29
CA ALA A 148 -4.32 11.84 -1.53
C ALA A 148 -4.81 13.18 -2.13
N LEU A 149 -6.10 13.52 -1.94
CA LEU A 149 -6.68 14.75 -2.48
C LEU A 149 -6.80 15.90 -1.46
N HIS A 150 -6.58 15.64 -0.16
CA HIS A 150 -6.85 16.60 0.91
C HIS A 150 -5.63 16.86 1.81
N SER A 151 -4.45 16.41 1.38
CA SER A 151 -3.19 16.67 2.08
C SER A 151 -2.01 16.65 1.12
N GLU A 152 -0.82 17.01 1.60
CA GLU A 152 0.44 16.98 0.86
C GLU A 152 1.07 15.56 0.79
N VAL A 153 0.31 14.52 1.18
CA VAL A 153 0.82 13.15 1.34
C VAL A 153 1.51 12.60 0.09
N ILE A 154 1.02 12.92 -1.09
CA ILE A 154 1.63 12.46 -2.36
C ILE A 154 3.01 13.07 -2.56
N ALA A 155 3.19 14.36 -2.26
CA ALA A 155 4.49 15.03 -2.35
C ALA A 155 5.47 14.49 -1.30
N GLU A 156 4.99 14.24 -0.06
CA GLU A 156 5.78 13.63 1.01
C GLU A 156 6.21 12.21 0.64
N LEU A 157 5.29 11.39 0.14
CA LEU A 157 5.54 10.01 -0.28
C LEU A 157 6.58 9.97 -1.42
N ALA A 158 6.44 10.85 -2.42
CA ALA A 158 7.43 10.99 -3.48
C ALA A 158 8.80 11.45 -2.95
N GLY A 159 8.82 12.33 -1.96
CA GLY A 159 10.04 12.74 -1.24
C GLY A 159 10.74 11.57 -0.54
N MET A 160 9.98 10.71 0.15
CA MET A 160 10.50 9.51 0.79
C MET A 160 11.09 8.51 -0.25
N CYS A 161 10.41 8.33 -1.39
CA CYS A 161 10.91 7.49 -2.48
C CYS A 161 12.24 8.01 -3.04
N ARG A 162 12.36 9.34 -3.22
CA ARG A 162 13.63 9.98 -3.64
C ARG A 162 14.74 9.76 -2.62
N ALA A 163 14.43 9.91 -1.33
CA ALA A 163 15.39 9.68 -0.26
C ALA A 163 15.88 8.22 -0.21
N ALA A 164 15.00 7.26 -0.44
CA ALA A 164 15.34 5.84 -0.54
C ALA A 164 16.28 5.56 -1.71
N ALA A 165 16.02 6.14 -2.89
CA ALA A 165 16.85 5.96 -4.08
C ALA A 165 18.27 6.53 -3.94
N VAL A 166 18.48 7.56 -3.11
CA VAL A 166 19.81 8.14 -2.85
C VAL A 166 20.64 7.26 -1.91
N LYS A 167 20.00 6.50 -1.02
CA LYS A 167 20.70 5.62 -0.06
C LYS A 167 21.12 4.28 -0.65
N LYS A 168 20.63 3.92 -1.84
CA LYS A 168 20.97 2.72 -2.57
C LYS A 168 22.21 2.91 -3.44
#